data_f69dafa51572dec7f54d1f74e600b9a5
#
_entry.id   f69dafa51572dec7f54d1f74e600b9a5
#
_cell.length_a   1.000
_cell.length_b   1.000
_cell.length_c   1.000
_cell.angle_alpha   90.00
_cell.angle_beta   90.00
_cell.angle_gamma   90.00
#
_symmetry.space_group_name_H-M   'P 1'
#
loop_
_entity.id
_entity.type
_entity.pdbx_description
1 polymer ?
#
loop_
_entity_poly.entity_id
_entity_poly.type
_entity_poly.pdbx_seq_one_letter_code
_entity_poly.pdbx_strand_id
1 'polypeptide(L)'
;LKHFNFKAMFSMDYASNNGRTYLPVMEVYDDTAAGDVVTLGTGKTEVSQFKENETKVQSDYLLTYTNSFDHGNHNLTATAGFTTYYNSLSRLDGARKQGVGLVIPDDPDKWFVSIGDAATATNGSTQWERTTVSMLARVIYNYKGKYLFNGSFRRDGSSAFSYTGNEWQNFFSLGGGWLMTEEEFMKDIKWLDMLKIKASYGTLGNQNLDRAYPAEPLLSNAYSAVFGKPSIIYPGYQLSYLPNPNLRWEKVEAWEAGFETNVLRNRLHFEGVYYKKRTKDLLAEVPGISGTVPGIGNLGEIENMGVEMAASWRDQIGDWGYSVSANLTTIKNKVKSLVQDGY
;
A
#
# COMPACT_ATOMS: atom_id res chain seq x y z
N LEU A 1 -15.06 25.81 -25.91
CA LEU A 1 -14.44 24.74 -25.08
C LEU A 1 -13.16 24.16 -25.70
N LYS A 2 -12.52 24.85 -26.65
CA LYS A 2 -11.36 24.36 -27.44
C LYS A 2 -10.16 23.93 -26.59
N HIS A 3 -10.02 24.42 -25.39
CA HIS A 3 -8.88 24.18 -24.49
C HIS A 3 -9.19 23.26 -23.31
N PHE A 4 -10.43 22.80 -23.18
CA PHE A 4 -10.88 21.97 -22.08
C PHE A 4 -11.11 20.53 -22.54
N ASN A 5 -10.65 19.57 -21.75
CA ASN A 5 -10.96 18.17 -21.88
C ASN A 5 -11.56 17.67 -20.57
N PHE A 6 -12.74 17.06 -20.64
CA PHE A 6 -13.34 16.38 -19.51
C PHE A 6 -13.26 14.87 -19.74
N LYS A 7 -12.76 14.15 -18.75
CA LYS A 7 -12.67 12.70 -18.75
C LYS A 7 -13.37 12.15 -17.51
N ALA A 8 -14.34 11.28 -17.73
CA ALA A 8 -14.94 10.46 -16.68
C ALA A 8 -14.56 8.99 -16.91
N MET A 9 -14.13 8.31 -15.86
CA MET A 9 -13.81 6.89 -15.88
C MET A 9 -14.56 6.20 -14.76
N PHE A 10 -15.06 5.02 -15.05
CA PHE A 10 -15.67 4.12 -14.08
C PHE A 10 -15.04 2.75 -14.25
N SER A 11 -14.61 2.16 -13.15
CA SER A 11 -14.14 0.79 -13.14
C SER A 11 -14.79 0.00 -12.00
N MET A 12 -15.08 -1.26 -12.25
CA MET A 12 -15.60 -2.20 -11.27
C MET A 12 -14.86 -3.52 -11.43
N ASP A 13 -14.25 -3.97 -10.35
CA ASP A 13 -13.66 -5.30 -10.26
C ASP A 13 -14.47 -6.12 -9.26
N TYR A 14 -14.87 -7.31 -9.69
CA TYR A 14 -15.54 -8.28 -8.84
C TYR A 14 -14.77 -9.59 -8.86
N ALA A 15 -14.36 -10.05 -7.70
CA ALA A 15 -13.72 -11.33 -7.50
C ALA A 15 -14.60 -12.23 -6.62
N SER A 16 -14.81 -13.47 -7.03
CA SER A 16 -15.47 -14.49 -6.25
C SER A 16 -14.56 -15.69 -6.10
N ASN A 17 -14.04 -15.87 -4.90
CA ASN A 17 -13.16 -16.96 -4.53
C ASN A 17 -13.93 -17.99 -3.73
N ASN A 18 -13.71 -19.26 -4.02
CA ASN A 18 -14.19 -20.35 -3.20
C ASN A 18 -13.11 -21.42 -3.10
N GLY A 19 -13.07 -22.10 -1.99
CA GLY A 19 -12.09 -23.14 -1.77
C GLY A 19 -12.56 -24.18 -0.79
N ARG A 20 -11.90 -25.32 -0.84
CA ARG A 20 -12.06 -26.44 0.08
C ARG A 20 -10.70 -26.82 0.61
N THR A 21 -10.64 -27.19 1.87
CA THR A 21 -9.42 -27.66 2.49
C THR A 21 -9.70 -28.96 3.24
N TYR A 22 -8.79 -29.89 3.13
CA TYR A 22 -8.77 -31.13 3.88
C TYR A 22 -7.56 -31.13 4.80
N LEU A 23 -7.82 -31.38 6.07
CA LEU A 23 -6.78 -31.55 7.08
C LEU A 23 -6.77 -33.04 7.49
N PRO A 24 -5.74 -33.81 7.10
CA PRO A 24 -5.61 -35.21 7.49
C PRO A 24 -5.29 -35.34 8.98
N VAL A 25 -5.49 -36.54 9.50
CA VAL A 25 -4.86 -36.90 10.80
C VAL A 25 -3.36 -36.99 10.58
N MET A 26 -2.61 -36.28 11.39
CA MET A 26 -1.14 -36.39 11.39
C MET A 26 -0.70 -37.27 12.57
N GLU A 27 0.01 -38.32 12.22
CA GLU A 27 0.65 -39.23 13.17
C GLU A 27 2.16 -39.06 13.09
N VAL A 28 2.82 -38.92 14.21
CA VAL A 28 4.28 -38.83 14.29
C VAL A 28 4.81 -39.92 15.19
N TYR A 29 5.98 -40.45 14.87
CA TYR A 29 6.68 -41.38 15.78
C TYR A 29 7.33 -40.58 16.91
N ASP A 30 7.08 -40.98 18.14
CA ASP A 30 7.80 -40.45 19.30
C ASP A 30 9.11 -41.24 19.47
N ASP A 31 10.23 -40.60 19.20
CA ASP A 31 11.57 -41.21 19.32
C ASP A 31 11.97 -41.40 20.80
N THR A 32 11.27 -40.78 21.73
CA THR A 32 11.56 -40.85 23.16
C THR A 32 10.79 -41.98 23.91
N ALA A 33 9.69 -42.47 23.33
CA ALA A 33 8.82 -43.47 23.89
C ALA A 33 8.74 -44.75 23.04
N ALA A 34 9.78 -45.54 23.00
CA ALA A 34 9.82 -46.92 22.48
C ALA A 34 8.96 -47.24 21.23
N GLY A 35 8.87 -46.30 20.27
CA GLY A 35 8.16 -46.49 19.01
C GLY A 35 6.65 -46.24 19.03
N ASP A 36 6.14 -45.52 20.02
CA ASP A 36 4.75 -45.13 20.08
C ASP A 36 4.41 -44.08 19.02
N VAL A 37 3.30 -44.30 18.31
CA VAL A 37 2.74 -43.34 17.37
C VAL A 37 1.90 -42.32 18.13
N VAL A 38 2.28 -41.05 18.08
CA VAL A 38 1.54 -39.94 18.67
C VAL A 38 0.72 -39.24 17.62
N THR A 39 -0.57 -39.11 17.84
CA THR A 39 -1.48 -38.37 16.99
C THR A 39 -1.43 -36.88 17.31
N LEU A 40 -1.08 -36.04 16.36
CA LEU A 40 -1.06 -34.59 16.51
C LEU A 40 -2.47 -33.99 16.34
N GLY A 41 -2.76 -32.98 17.14
CA GLY A 41 -4.02 -32.24 17.06
C GLY A 41 -5.20 -32.99 17.67
N THR A 42 -6.36 -32.95 17.00
CA THR A 42 -7.60 -33.55 17.50
C THR A 42 -7.74 -35.04 17.20
N GLY A 43 -6.81 -35.65 16.45
CA GLY A 43 -6.89 -37.02 15.96
C GLY A 43 -8.06 -37.28 15.01
N LYS A 44 -8.56 -36.24 14.37
CA LYS A 44 -9.68 -36.31 13.42
C LYS A 44 -9.38 -35.56 12.17
N THR A 45 -9.76 -36.10 11.02
CA THR A 45 -9.75 -35.34 9.76
C THR A 45 -10.77 -34.22 9.81
N GLU A 46 -10.50 -33.13 9.11
CA GLU A 46 -11.37 -31.98 9.01
C GLU A 46 -11.51 -31.54 7.57
N VAL A 47 -12.73 -31.14 7.19
CA VAL A 47 -13.02 -30.50 5.91
C VAL A 47 -13.55 -29.11 6.17
N SER A 48 -12.99 -28.14 5.48
CA SER A 48 -13.49 -26.75 5.49
C SER A 48 -13.81 -26.27 4.07
N GLN A 49 -14.78 -25.36 3.98
CA GLN A 49 -15.12 -24.64 2.76
C GLN A 49 -15.28 -23.17 3.07
N PHE A 50 -14.89 -22.34 2.10
CA PHE A 50 -15.15 -20.90 2.18
C PHE A 50 -15.68 -20.36 0.85
N LYS A 51 -16.43 -19.29 0.97
CA LYS A 51 -16.81 -18.41 -0.14
C LYS A 51 -16.49 -16.98 0.22
N GLU A 52 -15.76 -16.30 -0.65
CA GLU A 52 -15.33 -14.93 -0.49
C GLU A 52 -15.68 -14.13 -1.74
N ASN A 53 -16.27 -12.98 -1.55
CA ASN A 53 -16.55 -12.03 -2.62
C ASN A 53 -15.87 -10.71 -2.29
N GLU A 54 -15.14 -10.16 -3.24
CA GLU A 54 -14.53 -8.84 -3.16
C GLU A 54 -15.09 -7.97 -4.28
N THR A 55 -15.49 -6.75 -3.95
CA THR A 55 -15.98 -5.77 -4.92
C THR A 55 -15.18 -4.49 -4.78
N LYS A 56 -14.56 -4.04 -5.88
CA LYS A 56 -13.86 -2.76 -5.96
C LYS A 56 -14.56 -1.89 -6.98
N VAL A 57 -14.84 -0.65 -6.62
CA VAL A 57 -15.46 0.34 -7.52
C VAL A 57 -14.64 1.62 -7.47
N GLN A 58 -14.29 2.15 -8.62
CA GLN A 58 -13.60 3.43 -8.74
C GLN A 58 -14.30 4.32 -9.75
N SER A 59 -14.41 5.60 -9.42
CA SER A 59 -14.90 6.64 -10.31
C SER A 59 -13.94 7.82 -10.30
N ASP A 60 -13.52 8.24 -11.48
CA ASP A 60 -12.60 9.38 -11.66
C ASP A 60 -13.25 10.40 -12.59
N TYR A 61 -13.21 11.66 -12.18
CA TYR A 61 -13.69 12.81 -12.95
C TYR A 61 -12.54 13.81 -13.05
N LEU A 62 -12.07 14.06 -14.26
CA LEU A 62 -10.91 14.91 -14.53
C LEU A 62 -11.29 16.01 -15.52
N LEU A 63 -11.07 17.27 -15.16
CA LEU A 63 -11.17 18.40 -16.04
C LEU A 63 -9.77 18.95 -16.28
N THR A 64 -9.33 18.91 -17.54
CA THR A 64 -8.01 19.40 -17.95
C THR A 64 -8.15 20.60 -18.89
N TYR A 65 -7.45 21.66 -18.55
CA TYR A 65 -7.24 22.81 -19.40
C TYR A 65 -5.84 22.79 -19.98
N THR A 66 -5.71 22.92 -21.31
CA THR A 66 -4.40 23.01 -21.98
C THR A 66 -4.40 24.18 -22.92
N ASN A 67 -3.41 25.05 -22.78
CA ASN A 67 -3.24 26.19 -23.69
C ASN A 67 -1.78 26.57 -23.85
N SER A 68 -1.51 27.21 -24.97
CA SER A 68 -0.21 27.76 -25.34
C SER A 68 -0.40 29.23 -25.70
N PHE A 69 0.38 30.12 -25.09
CA PHE A 69 0.31 31.55 -25.22
C PHE A 69 1.62 32.09 -25.80
N ASP A 70 1.59 33.32 -26.31
CA ASP A 70 2.74 34.02 -26.82
C ASP A 70 3.59 33.17 -27.79
N HIS A 71 2.95 32.76 -28.90
CA HIS A 71 3.59 31.97 -29.97
C HIS A 71 4.25 30.67 -29.49
N GLY A 72 3.76 30.08 -28.40
CA GLY A 72 4.31 28.85 -27.85
C GLY A 72 5.35 29.04 -26.75
N ASN A 73 5.65 30.27 -26.37
CA ASN A 73 6.59 30.54 -25.28
C ASN A 73 6.08 30.08 -23.91
N HIS A 74 4.76 30.16 -23.69
CA HIS A 74 4.13 29.74 -22.46
C HIS A 74 3.19 28.55 -22.71
N ASN A 75 3.50 27.42 -22.18
CA ASN A 75 2.67 26.21 -22.27
C ASN A 75 2.16 25.83 -20.89
N LEU A 76 0.83 25.79 -20.74
CA LEU A 76 0.15 25.53 -19.49
C LEU A 76 -0.79 24.33 -19.64
N THR A 77 -0.67 23.37 -18.73
CA THR A 77 -1.66 22.34 -18.52
C THR A 77 -2.09 22.35 -17.05
N ALA A 78 -3.38 22.56 -16.80
CA ALA A 78 -3.97 22.54 -15.48
C ALA A 78 -5.05 21.47 -15.41
N THR A 79 -5.03 20.62 -14.41
CA THR A 79 -6.00 19.55 -14.21
C THR A 79 -6.60 19.68 -12.81
N ALA A 80 -7.94 19.60 -12.72
CA ALA A 80 -8.66 19.41 -11.48
C ALA A 80 -9.41 18.08 -11.54
N GLY A 81 -9.51 17.39 -10.44
CA GLY A 81 -10.13 16.07 -10.41
C GLY A 81 -10.78 15.71 -9.09
N PHE A 82 -11.70 14.77 -9.20
CA PHE A 82 -12.37 14.13 -8.08
C PHE A 82 -12.39 12.63 -8.32
N THR A 83 -11.98 11.87 -7.30
CA THR A 83 -11.89 10.40 -7.37
C THR A 83 -12.58 9.80 -6.17
N THR A 84 -13.36 8.75 -6.39
CA THR A 84 -13.89 7.90 -5.32
C THR A 84 -13.40 6.47 -5.54
N TYR A 85 -13.06 5.82 -4.45
CA TYR A 85 -12.71 4.41 -4.44
C TYR A 85 -13.43 3.71 -3.29
N TYR A 86 -14.09 2.60 -3.61
CA TYR A 86 -14.76 1.73 -2.66
C TYR A 86 -14.22 0.31 -2.82
N ASN A 87 -13.95 -0.35 -1.70
CA ASN A 87 -13.56 -1.76 -1.65
C ASN A 87 -14.31 -2.44 -0.51
N SER A 88 -14.96 -3.56 -0.81
CA SER A 88 -15.64 -4.40 0.18
C SER A 88 -15.27 -5.85 0.01
N LEU A 89 -15.19 -6.56 1.14
CA LEU A 89 -14.98 -7.99 1.17
C LEU A 89 -16.02 -8.61 2.09
N SER A 90 -16.60 -9.72 1.63
CA SER A 90 -17.49 -10.57 2.41
C SER A 90 -17.03 -12.01 2.29
N ARG A 91 -16.79 -12.67 3.42
CA ARG A 91 -16.37 -14.06 3.50
C ARG A 91 -17.27 -14.82 4.45
N LEU A 92 -17.65 -16.02 4.03
CA LEU A 92 -18.32 -17.04 4.83
C LEU A 92 -17.48 -18.30 4.75
N ASP A 93 -17.19 -18.91 5.89
CA ASP A 93 -16.52 -20.21 6.00
C ASP A 93 -17.25 -21.15 6.94
N GLY A 94 -17.03 -22.43 6.73
CA GLY A 94 -17.55 -23.48 7.59
C GLY A 94 -16.65 -24.70 7.56
N ALA A 95 -16.60 -25.41 8.67
CA ALA A 95 -15.83 -26.64 8.79
C ALA A 95 -16.57 -27.70 9.60
N ARG A 96 -16.25 -28.96 9.36
CA ARG A 96 -16.64 -30.11 10.19
C ARG A 96 -15.52 -31.12 10.26
N LYS A 97 -15.44 -31.77 11.41
CA LYS A 97 -14.52 -32.88 11.66
C LYS A 97 -15.21 -34.22 11.39
N GLN A 98 -14.40 -35.21 11.20
CA GLN A 98 -14.86 -36.60 11.10
C GLN A 98 -15.62 -37.02 12.37
N GLY A 99 -16.76 -37.70 12.18
CA GLY A 99 -17.53 -38.32 13.24
C GLY A 99 -17.02 -39.70 13.63
N VAL A 100 -17.60 -40.28 14.69
CA VAL A 100 -17.30 -41.66 15.08
C VAL A 100 -17.75 -42.63 14.00
N GLY A 101 -16.83 -43.48 13.54
CA GLY A 101 -17.10 -44.45 12.47
C GLY A 101 -17.24 -43.88 11.06
N LEU A 102 -16.99 -42.58 10.90
CA LEU A 102 -16.99 -41.88 9.60
C LEU A 102 -15.54 -41.56 9.23
N VAL A 103 -15.14 -41.96 8.04
CA VAL A 103 -13.83 -41.56 7.48
C VAL A 103 -14.09 -40.53 6.36
N ILE A 104 -13.49 -39.35 6.48
CA ILE A 104 -13.48 -38.38 5.40
C ILE A 104 -12.35 -38.78 4.45
N PRO A 105 -12.65 -39.18 3.19
CA PRO A 105 -11.61 -39.62 2.25
C PRO A 105 -10.71 -38.45 1.83
N ASP A 106 -9.45 -38.75 1.55
CA ASP A 106 -8.52 -37.82 0.91
C ASP A 106 -8.76 -37.80 -0.61
N ASP A 107 -9.90 -37.21 -0.96
CA ASP A 107 -10.37 -37.10 -2.34
C ASP A 107 -11.01 -35.71 -2.50
N PRO A 108 -10.40 -34.78 -3.25
CA PRO A 108 -10.87 -33.41 -3.42
C PRO A 108 -12.33 -33.29 -3.88
N ASP A 109 -12.81 -34.26 -4.64
CA ASP A 109 -14.19 -34.29 -5.13
C ASP A 109 -15.22 -34.58 -4.03
N LYS A 110 -14.74 -35.05 -2.89
CA LYS A 110 -15.56 -35.40 -1.73
C LYS A 110 -15.41 -34.46 -0.54
N TRP A 111 -14.60 -33.40 -0.64
CA TRP A 111 -14.39 -32.46 0.45
C TRP A 111 -15.53 -31.46 0.60
N PHE A 112 -16.71 -31.95 0.90
CA PHE A 112 -17.87 -31.13 1.27
C PHE A 112 -18.02 -31.09 2.79
N VAL A 113 -18.28 -29.91 3.35
CA VAL A 113 -18.48 -29.75 4.80
C VAL A 113 -19.59 -30.67 5.33
N SER A 114 -20.59 -30.98 4.51
CA SER A 114 -21.71 -31.87 4.87
C SER A 114 -21.30 -33.33 5.13
N ILE A 115 -20.11 -33.76 4.67
CA ILE A 115 -19.62 -35.13 4.93
C ILE A 115 -19.17 -35.31 6.40
N GLY A 116 -18.79 -34.23 7.07
CA GLY A 116 -18.37 -34.26 8.46
C GLY A 116 -19.56 -34.38 9.44
N ASP A 117 -19.23 -34.67 10.69
CA ASP A 117 -20.19 -34.75 11.78
C ASP A 117 -20.82 -33.39 12.10
N ALA A 118 -22.14 -33.32 12.07
CA ALA A 118 -22.88 -32.10 12.36
C ALA A 118 -22.62 -31.54 13.77
N ALA A 119 -22.33 -32.41 14.74
CA ALA A 119 -21.99 -31.99 16.12
C ALA A 119 -20.65 -31.23 16.20
N THR A 120 -19.79 -31.35 15.18
CA THR A 120 -18.50 -30.66 15.12
C THR A 120 -18.53 -29.40 14.25
N ALA A 121 -19.71 -28.99 13.75
CA ALA A 121 -19.85 -27.88 12.86
C ALA A 121 -19.32 -26.57 13.45
N THR A 122 -18.46 -25.90 12.72
CA THR A 122 -18.03 -24.54 12.99
C THR A 122 -18.33 -23.67 11.78
N ASN A 123 -18.57 -22.40 12.01
CA ASN A 123 -18.72 -21.41 10.96
C ASN A 123 -18.09 -20.09 11.39
N GLY A 124 -17.71 -19.30 10.41
CA GLY A 124 -17.20 -17.97 10.59
C GLY A 124 -17.67 -17.05 9.47
N SER A 125 -17.72 -15.77 9.73
CA SER A 125 -17.95 -14.77 8.70
C SER A 125 -17.13 -13.54 8.97
N THR A 126 -16.66 -12.91 7.90
CA THR A 126 -15.93 -11.63 7.95
C THR A 126 -16.52 -10.73 6.89
N GLN A 127 -16.80 -9.49 7.24
CA GLN A 127 -17.20 -8.47 6.31
C GLN A 127 -16.53 -7.16 6.67
N TRP A 128 -16.03 -6.47 5.67
CA TRP A 128 -15.51 -5.13 5.82
C TRP A 128 -15.67 -4.34 4.53
N GLU A 129 -15.65 -3.03 4.67
CA GLU A 129 -15.64 -2.10 3.56
C GLU A 129 -14.66 -0.96 3.83
N ARG A 130 -14.15 -0.37 2.77
CA ARG A 130 -13.22 0.75 2.84
C ARG A 130 -13.50 1.73 1.71
N THR A 131 -13.59 3.00 2.05
CA THR A 131 -13.86 4.07 1.09
C THR A 131 -12.75 5.11 1.15
N THR A 132 -12.34 5.58 -0.01
CA THR A 132 -11.44 6.74 -0.14
C THR A 132 -12.05 7.75 -1.11
N VAL A 133 -11.99 9.02 -0.74
CA VAL A 133 -12.41 10.14 -1.57
C VAL A 133 -11.25 11.10 -1.72
N SER A 134 -11.01 11.56 -2.95
CA SER A 134 -9.86 12.41 -3.26
C SER A 134 -10.26 13.59 -4.12
N MET A 135 -9.73 14.75 -3.78
CA MET A 135 -9.76 15.96 -4.61
C MET A 135 -8.33 16.28 -5.03
N LEU A 136 -8.11 16.53 -6.30
CA LEU A 136 -6.78 16.82 -6.80
C LEU A 136 -6.76 18.04 -7.70
N ALA A 137 -5.66 18.77 -7.68
CA ALA A 137 -5.31 19.80 -8.64
C ALA A 137 -3.85 19.64 -9.05
N ARG A 138 -3.54 19.82 -10.34
CA ARG A 138 -2.20 19.74 -10.89
C ARG A 138 -1.99 20.85 -11.92
N VAL A 139 -0.82 21.47 -11.90
CA VAL A 139 -0.37 22.43 -12.88
C VAL A 139 0.98 21.99 -13.43
N ILE A 140 1.11 21.98 -14.75
CA ILE A 140 2.37 21.81 -15.47
C ILE A 140 2.54 23.07 -16.31
N TYR A 141 3.69 23.70 -16.17
CA TYR A 141 4.00 24.92 -16.88
C TYR A 141 5.40 24.86 -17.47
N ASN A 142 5.52 25.28 -18.70
CA ASN A 142 6.78 25.34 -19.45
C ASN A 142 6.91 26.72 -20.08
N TYR A 143 8.01 27.40 -19.77
CA TYR A 143 8.36 28.69 -20.39
C TYR A 143 9.54 28.51 -21.34
N LYS A 144 9.29 28.75 -22.64
CA LYS A 144 10.28 28.70 -23.74
C LYS A 144 11.04 27.38 -23.86
N GLY A 145 10.48 26.26 -23.35
CA GLY A 145 11.21 25.01 -23.27
C GLY A 145 12.35 24.95 -22.24
N LYS A 146 12.67 26.08 -21.61
CA LYS A 146 13.83 26.25 -20.73
C LYS A 146 13.49 26.01 -19.24
N TYR A 147 12.40 26.63 -18.78
CA TYR A 147 11.97 26.61 -17.39
C TYR A 147 10.73 25.74 -17.25
N LEU A 148 10.88 24.66 -16.55
CA LEU A 148 9.84 23.67 -16.33
C LEU A 148 9.36 23.74 -14.88
N PHE A 149 8.07 23.79 -14.68
CA PHE A 149 7.46 23.78 -13.38
C PHE A 149 6.31 22.79 -13.35
N ASN A 150 6.21 22.02 -12.27
CA ASN A 150 5.03 21.23 -11.96
C ASN A 150 4.65 21.42 -10.49
N GLY A 151 3.35 21.50 -10.22
CA GLY A 151 2.81 21.55 -8.88
C GLY A 151 1.58 20.69 -8.81
N SER A 152 1.40 19.97 -7.72
CA SER A 152 0.17 19.25 -7.45
C SER A 152 -0.27 19.41 -6.00
N PHE A 153 -1.57 19.38 -5.81
CA PHE A 153 -2.23 19.33 -4.53
C PHE A 153 -3.26 18.20 -4.54
N ARG A 154 -3.32 17.44 -3.47
CA ARG A 154 -4.31 16.39 -3.27
C ARG A 154 -4.80 16.40 -1.84
N ARG A 155 -6.10 16.31 -1.69
CA ARG A 155 -6.76 16.12 -0.40
C ARG A 155 -7.48 14.78 -0.43
N ASP A 156 -7.06 13.88 0.44
CA ASP A 156 -7.59 12.52 0.53
C ASP A 156 -8.33 12.34 1.85
N GLY A 157 -9.50 11.70 1.77
CA GLY A 157 -10.27 11.24 2.91
C GLY A 157 -10.40 9.72 2.88
N SER A 158 -10.27 9.08 4.04
CA SER A 158 -10.33 7.62 4.17
C SER A 158 -11.18 7.18 5.35
N SER A 159 -12.03 6.19 5.12
CA SER A 159 -12.82 5.54 6.17
C SER A 159 -11.96 4.76 7.18
N ALA A 160 -10.70 4.42 6.83
CA ALA A 160 -9.78 3.75 7.75
C ALA A 160 -9.45 4.59 8.99
N PHE A 161 -9.63 5.90 8.93
CA PHE A 161 -9.42 6.84 10.02
C PHE A 161 -10.74 7.41 10.58
N SER A 162 -11.87 6.75 10.30
CA SER A 162 -13.15 7.12 10.90
C SER A 162 -13.05 7.14 12.43
N TYR A 163 -13.79 8.06 13.05
CA TYR A 163 -13.82 8.29 14.51
C TYR A 163 -12.54 8.87 15.13
N THR A 164 -11.51 9.19 14.33
CA THR A 164 -10.26 9.79 14.85
C THR A 164 -10.22 11.32 14.67
N GLY A 165 -11.08 11.88 13.81
CA GLY A 165 -10.98 13.29 13.36
C GLY A 165 -9.82 13.53 12.38
N ASN A 166 -9.11 12.49 11.96
CA ASN A 166 -7.97 12.54 11.04
C ASN A 166 -8.28 11.87 9.69
N GLU A 167 -9.55 11.79 9.32
CA GLU A 167 -9.99 11.16 8.06
C GLU A 167 -9.38 11.84 6.85
N TRP A 168 -9.20 13.17 6.90
CA TRP A 168 -8.74 13.97 5.79
C TRP A 168 -7.29 14.41 5.95
N GLN A 169 -6.50 14.23 4.88
CA GLN A 169 -5.12 14.68 4.82
C GLN A 169 -4.81 15.40 3.51
N ASN A 170 -3.94 16.41 3.58
CA ASN A 170 -3.50 17.19 2.44
C ASN A 170 -2.08 16.78 2.04
N PHE A 171 -1.88 16.60 0.74
CA PHE A 171 -0.60 16.28 0.14
C PHE A 171 -0.31 17.27 -0.98
N PHE A 172 0.95 17.65 -1.14
CA PHE A 172 1.35 18.53 -2.21
C PHE A 172 2.73 18.13 -2.75
N SER A 173 2.97 18.47 -4.01
CA SER A 173 4.29 18.36 -4.59
C SER A 173 4.59 19.56 -5.47
N LEU A 174 5.86 19.95 -5.48
CA LEU A 174 6.41 20.99 -6.33
C LEU A 174 7.68 20.45 -6.99
N GLY A 175 7.83 20.71 -8.28
CA GLY A 175 9.04 20.36 -9.01
C GLY A 175 9.42 21.46 -9.98
N GLY A 176 10.71 21.69 -10.11
CA GLY A 176 11.29 22.63 -11.07
C GLY A 176 12.39 21.97 -11.88
N GLY A 177 12.50 22.39 -13.13
CA GLY A 177 13.57 22.00 -14.04
C GLY A 177 14.04 23.19 -14.84
N TRP A 178 15.35 23.28 -15.03
CA TRP A 178 15.99 24.31 -15.84
C TRP A 178 16.87 23.66 -16.89
N LEU A 179 16.51 23.85 -18.14
CA LEU A 179 17.29 23.41 -19.29
C LEU A 179 18.37 24.44 -19.58
N MET A 180 19.53 24.30 -18.93
CA MET A 180 20.60 25.29 -18.98
C MET A 180 21.19 25.47 -20.40
N THR A 181 21.24 24.40 -21.18
CA THR A 181 21.75 24.43 -22.55
C THR A 181 20.94 25.31 -23.50
N GLU A 182 19.69 25.65 -23.16
CA GLU A 182 18.88 26.59 -23.94
C GLU A 182 19.21 28.07 -23.65
N GLU A 183 20.13 28.34 -22.70
CA GLU A 183 20.56 29.69 -22.39
C GLU A 183 21.66 30.17 -23.33
N GLU A 184 21.67 31.48 -23.62
CA GLU A 184 22.63 32.08 -24.55
C GLU A 184 24.08 31.82 -24.12
N PHE A 185 24.40 31.88 -22.82
CA PHE A 185 25.74 31.67 -22.28
C PHE A 185 26.25 30.22 -22.42
N MET A 186 25.38 29.26 -22.73
CA MET A 186 25.73 27.83 -22.90
C MET A 186 25.88 27.42 -24.35
N LYS A 187 25.44 28.24 -25.34
CA LYS A 187 25.39 27.88 -26.76
C LYS A 187 26.76 27.59 -27.39
N ASP A 188 27.83 28.17 -26.85
CA ASP A 188 29.19 27.98 -27.38
C ASP A 188 29.82 26.66 -26.90
N ILE A 189 29.19 25.92 -25.98
CA ILE A 189 29.71 24.68 -25.44
C ILE A 189 29.29 23.49 -26.32
N LYS A 190 30.04 23.25 -27.39
CA LYS A 190 29.68 22.28 -28.46
C LYS A 190 29.72 20.80 -28.07
N TRP A 191 30.37 20.45 -26.95
CA TRP A 191 30.44 19.07 -26.49
C TRP A 191 29.27 18.70 -25.57
N LEU A 192 28.50 19.68 -25.09
CA LEU A 192 27.37 19.54 -24.20
C LEU A 192 26.08 19.71 -25.00
N ASP A 193 25.40 18.61 -25.27
CA ASP A 193 24.18 18.59 -26.06
C ASP A 193 22.94 18.96 -25.23
N MET A 194 22.91 18.59 -23.98
CA MET A 194 21.82 18.88 -23.03
C MET A 194 22.34 18.89 -21.60
N LEU A 195 21.96 19.90 -20.84
CA LEU A 195 22.10 19.94 -19.38
C LEU A 195 20.82 20.47 -18.75
N LYS A 196 20.21 19.65 -17.92
CA LYS A 196 19.01 19.99 -17.17
C LYS A 196 19.29 19.82 -15.68
N ILE A 197 19.06 20.87 -14.91
CA ILE A 197 19.04 20.83 -13.44
C ILE A 197 17.58 20.64 -13.01
N LYS A 198 17.36 19.77 -12.04
CA LYS A 198 16.02 19.47 -11.52
C LYS A 198 16.02 19.41 -10.00
N ALA A 199 14.93 19.87 -9.40
CA ALA A 199 14.68 19.69 -7.97
C ALA A 199 13.18 19.49 -7.75
N SER A 200 12.84 18.67 -6.76
CA SER A 200 11.46 18.43 -6.36
C SER A 200 11.32 18.27 -4.84
N TYR A 201 10.13 18.59 -4.38
CA TYR A 201 9.68 18.30 -3.03
C TYR A 201 8.25 17.78 -3.11
N GLY A 202 7.94 16.75 -2.34
CA GLY A 202 6.58 16.23 -2.29
C GLY A 202 6.27 15.52 -1.00
N THR A 203 4.96 15.45 -0.72
CA THR A 203 4.40 14.69 0.38
C THR A 203 3.42 13.65 -0.15
N LEU A 204 3.43 12.46 0.46
CA LEU A 204 2.54 11.35 0.15
C LEU A 204 1.97 10.80 1.46
N GLY A 205 0.74 10.28 1.42
CA GLY A 205 0.11 9.57 2.52
C GLY A 205 0.10 8.06 2.30
N ASN A 206 0.21 7.33 3.40
CA ASN A 206 -0.04 5.90 3.43
C ASN A 206 -1.16 5.61 4.44
N GLN A 207 -2.11 4.79 4.04
CA GLN A 207 -3.24 4.31 4.83
C GLN A 207 -3.32 2.77 4.84
N ASN A 208 -2.23 2.09 4.47
CA ASN A 208 -2.24 0.65 4.39
C ASN A 208 -2.25 0.05 5.80
N LEU A 209 -3.41 -0.45 6.20
CA LEU A 209 -3.70 -1.02 7.49
C LEU A 209 -4.33 -2.39 7.28
N ASP A 210 -3.95 -3.34 8.09
CA ASP A 210 -4.51 -4.72 8.03
C ASP A 210 -5.97 -4.79 8.48
N ARG A 211 -6.43 -3.77 9.23
CA ARG A 211 -7.82 -3.65 9.71
C ARG A 211 -8.54 -2.53 8.97
N ALA A 212 -9.82 -2.75 8.66
CA ALA A 212 -10.62 -1.73 7.96
C ALA A 212 -10.90 -0.50 8.84
N TYR A 213 -11.12 -0.71 10.13
CA TYR A 213 -11.48 0.33 11.12
C TYR A 213 -10.63 0.18 12.39
N PRO A 214 -9.34 0.48 12.36
CA PRO A 214 -8.43 0.21 13.48
C PRO A 214 -8.67 1.07 14.72
N ALA A 215 -9.41 2.19 14.57
CA ALA A 215 -9.78 3.07 15.69
C ALA A 215 -11.09 2.67 16.38
N GLU A 216 -11.85 1.73 15.82
CA GLU A 216 -13.10 1.27 16.43
C GLU A 216 -12.85 0.23 17.52
N PRO A 217 -13.50 0.33 18.69
CA PRO A 217 -13.43 -0.66 19.72
C PRO A 217 -14.29 -1.89 19.37
N LEU A 218 -13.66 -2.96 18.86
CA LEU A 218 -14.35 -4.23 18.62
C LEU A 218 -14.31 -5.12 19.87
N LEU A 219 -15.43 -5.77 20.16
CA LEU A 219 -15.55 -6.73 21.26
C LEU A 219 -15.46 -8.16 20.75
N SER A 220 -14.73 -9.00 21.46
CA SER A 220 -14.70 -10.45 21.28
C SER A 220 -15.45 -11.13 22.42
N ASN A 221 -16.25 -12.13 22.09
CA ASN A 221 -16.96 -12.99 23.03
C ASN A 221 -16.23 -14.32 23.34
N ALA A 222 -14.97 -14.42 22.94
CA ALA A 222 -14.16 -15.64 23.13
C ALA A 222 -13.68 -15.84 24.58
N TYR A 223 -14.07 -14.97 25.49
CA TYR A 223 -13.62 -14.97 26.87
C TYR A 223 -14.73 -15.44 27.83
N SER A 224 -14.31 -16.03 28.92
CA SER A 224 -15.21 -16.46 29.97
C SER A 224 -14.66 -16.06 31.33
N ALA A 225 -15.53 -15.71 32.24
CA ALA A 225 -15.19 -15.42 33.64
C ALA A 225 -15.89 -16.39 34.56
N VAL A 226 -15.22 -16.75 35.64
CA VAL A 226 -15.76 -17.71 36.64
C VAL A 226 -16.14 -16.93 37.89
N PHE A 227 -17.40 -17.08 38.32
CA PHE A 227 -17.93 -16.41 39.51
C PHE A 227 -18.68 -17.37 40.42
N GLY A 228 -18.70 -17.06 41.71
CA GLY A 228 -19.52 -17.70 42.71
C GLY A 228 -18.95 -18.98 43.35
N LYS A 229 -19.71 -19.50 44.31
CA LYS A 229 -19.50 -20.82 44.96
C LYS A 229 -20.86 -21.53 44.98
N PRO A 230 -21.08 -22.60 44.18
CA PRO A 230 -20.12 -23.24 43.26
C PRO A 230 -19.75 -22.32 42.09
N SER A 231 -18.57 -22.56 41.49
CA SER A 231 -18.05 -21.79 40.40
C SER A 231 -18.92 -21.95 39.14
N ILE A 232 -19.44 -20.85 38.59
CA ILE A 232 -20.21 -20.80 37.34
C ILE A 232 -19.44 -20.03 36.31
N ILE A 233 -19.36 -20.57 35.08
CA ILE A 233 -18.72 -19.95 33.95
C ILE A 233 -19.73 -19.04 33.27
N TYR A 234 -19.40 -17.76 33.13
CA TYR A 234 -20.18 -16.78 32.38
C TYR A 234 -19.42 -16.35 31.12
N PRO A 235 -20.10 -16.28 29.97
CA PRO A 235 -19.49 -15.67 28.79
C PRO A 235 -19.18 -14.20 29.06
N GLY A 236 -17.99 -13.77 28.68
CA GLY A 236 -17.51 -12.40 28.87
C GLY A 236 -17.17 -11.78 27.55
N TYR A 237 -17.11 -10.46 27.54
CA TYR A 237 -16.65 -9.67 26.38
C TYR A 237 -15.36 -8.94 26.75
N GLN A 238 -14.42 -8.93 25.81
CA GLN A 238 -13.18 -8.18 25.94
C GLN A 238 -12.91 -7.44 24.64
N LEU A 239 -12.17 -6.33 24.71
CA LEU A 239 -11.70 -5.66 23.51
C LEU A 239 -10.85 -6.62 22.68
N SER A 240 -11.18 -6.75 21.39
CA SER A 240 -10.41 -7.58 20.47
C SER A 240 -9.01 -7.02 20.25
N TYR A 241 -8.84 -5.71 20.38
CA TYR A 241 -7.59 -4.97 20.36
C TYR A 241 -7.78 -3.61 21.04
N LEU A 242 -6.68 -2.96 21.39
CA LEU A 242 -6.73 -1.61 21.95
C LEU A 242 -6.92 -0.59 20.82
N PRO A 243 -8.07 0.10 20.72
CA PRO A 243 -8.29 1.10 19.66
C PRO A 243 -7.47 2.37 19.93
N ASN A 244 -6.98 3.01 18.87
CA ASN A 244 -6.29 4.28 18.97
C ASN A 244 -7.12 5.42 18.39
N PRO A 245 -7.76 6.26 19.23
CA PRO A 245 -8.59 7.39 18.75
C PRO A 245 -7.75 8.52 18.12
N ASN A 246 -6.44 8.53 18.30
CA ASN A 246 -5.52 9.53 17.73
C ASN A 246 -4.83 9.04 16.45
N LEU A 247 -5.26 7.90 15.91
CA LEU A 247 -4.67 7.34 14.70
C LEU A 247 -4.75 8.33 13.53
N ARG A 248 -3.64 8.48 12.81
CA ARG A 248 -3.54 9.39 11.67
C ARG A 248 -2.76 8.77 10.52
N TRP A 249 -2.82 9.42 9.37
CA TRP A 249 -2.10 9.01 8.17
C TRP A 249 -0.58 8.94 8.44
N GLU A 250 0.06 7.88 7.96
CA GLU A 250 1.51 7.87 7.79
C GLU A 250 1.86 8.84 6.66
N LYS A 251 2.85 9.70 6.87
CA LYS A 251 3.25 10.74 5.94
C LYS A 251 4.69 10.55 5.48
N VAL A 252 4.86 10.55 4.16
CA VAL A 252 6.18 10.54 3.53
C VAL A 252 6.47 11.92 2.97
N GLU A 253 7.61 12.50 3.34
CA GLU A 253 8.17 13.73 2.77
C GLU A 253 9.43 13.38 1.99
N ALA A 254 9.50 13.79 0.72
CA ALA A 254 10.63 13.49 -0.14
C ALA A 254 11.20 14.78 -0.76
N TRP A 255 12.51 14.90 -0.74
CA TRP A 255 13.29 15.92 -1.42
C TRP A 255 14.20 15.24 -2.44
N GLU A 256 14.27 15.79 -3.62
CA GLU A 256 15.15 15.33 -4.68
C GLU A 256 15.81 16.53 -5.35
N ALA A 257 17.10 16.43 -5.65
CA ALA A 257 17.82 17.39 -6.45
C ALA A 257 18.83 16.64 -7.32
N GLY A 258 18.91 17.02 -8.59
CA GLY A 258 19.77 16.31 -9.51
C GLY A 258 19.93 17.02 -10.84
N PHE A 259 20.62 16.35 -11.74
CA PHE A 259 20.82 16.80 -13.09
C PHE A 259 20.73 15.65 -14.09
N GLU A 260 20.44 15.99 -15.32
CA GLU A 260 20.48 15.11 -16.50
C GLU A 260 21.35 15.79 -17.55
N THR A 261 22.22 15.05 -18.20
CA THR A 261 23.07 15.59 -19.25
C THR A 261 23.27 14.61 -20.41
N ASN A 262 23.28 15.18 -21.61
CA ASN A 262 23.72 14.49 -22.82
C ASN A 262 24.97 15.18 -23.33
N VAL A 263 25.96 14.41 -23.66
CA VAL A 263 27.24 14.92 -24.18
C VAL A 263 27.72 14.11 -25.37
N LEU A 264 28.72 14.66 -26.10
CA LEU A 264 29.40 13.98 -27.20
C LEU A 264 28.46 13.58 -28.34
N ARG A 265 27.59 14.51 -28.79
CA ARG A 265 26.58 14.28 -29.82
C ARG A 265 25.54 13.24 -29.40
N ASN A 266 25.04 13.34 -28.16
CA ASN A 266 24.09 12.42 -27.54
C ASN A 266 24.57 10.97 -27.42
N ARG A 267 25.89 10.72 -27.48
CA ARG A 267 26.44 9.38 -27.29
C ARG A 267 26.44 8.96 -25.82
N LEU A 268 26.78 9.88 -24.92
CA LEU A 268 26.76 9.64 -23.48
C LEU A 268 25.60 10.42 -22.85
N HIS A 269 24.70 9.69 -22.23
CA HIS A 269 23.70 10.20 -21.31
C HIS A 269 24.13 9.89 -19.87
N PHE A 270 24.08 10.90 -19.00
CA PHE A 270 24.39 10.74 -17.58
C PHE A 270 23.34 11.47 -16.75
N GLU A 271 22.88 10.80 -15.69
CA GLU A 271 21.94 11.32 -14.72
C GLU A 271 22.46 11.09 -13.31
N GLY A 272 22.30 12.09 -12.45
CA GLY A 272 22.62 12.00 -11.03
C GLY A 272 21.54 12.67 -10.19
N VAL A 273 21.05 11.97 -9.16
CA VAL A 273 20.02 12.47 -8.25
C VAL A 273 20.43 12.16 -6.82
N TYR A 274 20.41 13.18 -5.97
CA TYR A 274 20.41 13.02 -4.53
C TYR A 274 18.97 13.05 -4.03
N TYR A 275 18.60 12.10 -3.18
CA TYR A 275 17.28 12.05 -2.57
C TYR A 275 17.37 11.96 -1.05
N LYS A 276 16.35 12.53 -0.41
CA LYS A 276 16.12 12.42 1.03
C LYS A 276 14.63 12.21 1.28
N LYS A 277 14.27 11.05 1.80
CA LYS A 277 12.91 10.63 2.12
C LYS A 277 12.77 10.46 3.62
N ARG A 278 11.72 11.02 4.19
CA ARG A 278 11.39 10.93 5.60
C ARG A 278 9.97 10.40 5.75
N THR A 279 9.83 9.26 6.39
CA THR A 279 8.53 8.68 6.75
C THR A 279 8.24 9.03 8.21
N LYS A 280 7.17 9.77 8.43
CA LYS A 280 6.68 10.21 9.73
C LYS A 280 5.40 9.50 10.07
N ASP A 281 5.09 9.41 11.37
CA ASP A 281 3.84 8.78 11.85
C ASP A 281 3.68 7.36 11.31
N LEU A 282 4.77 6.59 11.30
CA LEU A 282 4.81 5.22 10.79
C LEU A 282 3.71 4.35 11.42
N LEU A 283 2.86 3.77 10.59
CA LEU A 283 1.77 2.90 11.05
C LEU A 283 2.33 1.52 11.37
N ALA A 284 2.25 1.12 12.64
CA ALA A 284 2.72 -0.20 13.08
C ALA A 284 1.91 -0.68 14.29
N GLU A 285 2.00 -1.98 14.57
CA GLU A 285 1.42 -2.56 15.78
C GLU A 285 2.16 -2.07 17.02
N VAL A 286 1.37 -1.67 18.00
CA VAL A 286 1.84 -1.25 19.32
C VAL A 286 1.83 -2.47 20.22
N PRO A 287 2.92 -2.84 20.89
CA PRO A 287 2.95 -3.95 21.82
C PRO A 287 1.83 -3.81 22.86
N GLY A 288 1.04 -4.87 23.02
CA GLY A 288 -0.05 -4.90 24.00
C GLY A 288 0.47 -4.82 25.44
N ILE A 289 -0.24 -4.12 26.30
CA ILE A 289 0.04 -4.08 27.74
C ILE A 289 -0.80 -5.14 28.42
N SER A 290 -0.17 -5.99 29.25
CA SER A 290 -0.86 -6.92 30.15
C SER A 290 -1.93 -7.83 29.50
N GLY A 291 -1.58 -8.49 28.38
CA GLY A 291 -2.45 -9.50 27.77
C GLY A 291 -3.51 -8.93 26.82
N THR A 292 -3.48 -7.63 26.51
CA THR A 292 -4.30 -7.06 25.42
C THR A 292 -3.68 -7.36 24.07
N VAL A 293 -4.54 -7.59 23.06
CA VAL A 293 -4.07 -7.69 21.67
C VAL A 293 -3.54 -6.34 21.22
N PRO A 294 -2.40 -6.31 20.52
CA PRO A 294 -1.82 -5.08 20.01
C PRO A 294 -2.81 -4.25 19.18
N GLY A 295 -2.82 -2.94 19.40
CA GLY A 295 -3.50 -1.99 18.54
C GLY A 295 -2.56 -1.49 17.43
N ILE A 296 -3.05 -0.57 16.60
CA ILE A 296 -2.24 0.12 15.61
C ILE A 296 -1.98 1.55 16.10
N GLY A 297 -0.74 2.00 16.01
CA GLY A 297 -0.34 3.35 16.38
C GLY A 297 0.57 4.00 15.34
N ASN A 298 0.76 5.29 15.49
CA ASN A 298 1.73 6.05 14.71
C ASN A 298 3.07 6.04 15.46
N LEU A 299 3.96 5.13 15.06
CA LEU A 299 5.21 4.85 15.75
C LEU A 299 6.41 5.42 14.99
N GLY A 300 6.94 6.55 15.47
CA GLY A 300 8.26 6.99 15.10
C GLY A 300 8.44 7.56 13.69
N GLU A 301 9.71 7.74 13.36
CA GLU A 301 10.17 8.38 12.13
C GLU A 301 11.38 7.64 11.56
N ILE A 302 11.36 7.40 10.25
CA ILE A 302 12.46 6.80 9.49
C ILE A 302 12.92 7.76 8.40
N GLU A 303 14.23 7.91 8.26
CA GLU A 303 14.87 8.72 7.22
C GLU A 303 15.70 7.82 6.30
N ASN A 304 15.47 7.95 5.00
CA ASN A 304 16.22 7.30 3.94
C ASN A 304 16.83 8.37 3.06
N MET A 305 18.13 8.27 2.77
CA MET A 305 18.81 9.17 1.86
C MET A 305 19.84 8.43 1.03
N GLY A 306 20.13 8.95 -0.13
CA GLY A 306 21.10 8.33 -1.02
C GLY A 306 21.34 9.14 -2.28
N VAL A 307 22.17 8.54 -3.11
CA VAL A 307 22.48 9.04 -4.46
C VAL A 307 22.15 7.96 -5.46
N GLU A 308 21.48 8.32 -6.53
CA GLU A 308 21.23 7.48 -7.69
C GLU A 308 21.96 8.06 -8.89
N MET A 309 22.68 7.23 -9.60
CA MET A 309 23.40 7.60 -10.81
C MET A 309 23.08 6.60 -11.90
N ALA A 310 22.88 7.10 -13.12
CA ALA A 310 22.73 6.28 -14.30
C ALA A 310 23.58 6.86 -15.45
N ALA A 311 24.25 5.99 -16.15
CA ALA A 311 25.01 6.36 -17.35
C ALA A 311 24.68 5.40 -18.49
N SER A 312 24.50 5.92 -19.67
CA SER A 312 24.34 5.10 -20.87
C SER A 312 25.17 5.65 -22.01
N TRP A 313 25.95 4.80 -22.63
CA TRP A 313 26.72 5.07 -23.84
C TRP A 313 26.05 4.38 -25.01
N ARG A 314 25.88 5.10 -26.10
CA ARG A 314 25.36 4.59 -27.38
C ARG A 314 26.23 5.09 -28.53
N ASP A 315 26.69 4.18 -29.36
CA ASP A 315 27.49 4.53 -30.53
C ASP A 315 27.29 3.51 -31.65
N GLN A 316 27.82 3.87 -32.85
CA GLN A 316 27.77 3.04 -34.02
C GLN A 316 29.18 2.98 -34.67
N ILE A 317 29.66 1.80 -35.00
CA ILE A 317 30.91 1.55 -35.69
C ILE A 317 30.60 0.78 -36.99
N GLY A 318 30.64 1.46 -38.14
CA GLY A 318 30.16 0.89 -39.39
C GLY A 318 28.70 0.52 -39.32
N ASP A 319 28.35 -0.73 -39.60
CA ASP A 319 26.98 -1.26 -39.53
C ASP A 319 26.57 -1.77 -38.11
N TRP A 320 27.49 -1.72 -37.16
CA TRP A 320 27.25 -2.22 -35.80
C TRP A 320 26.86 -1.09 -34.86
N GLY A 321 25.60 -1.12 -34.38
CA GLY A 321 25.12 -0.28 -33.30
C GLY A 321 25.24 -0.97 -31.96
N TYR A 322 25.78 -0.28 -30.95
CA TYR A 322 25.89 -0.83 -29.59
C TYR A 322 25.49 0.18 -28.51
N SER A 323 25.03 -0.32 -27.40
CA SER A 323 24.76 0.48 -26.21
C SER A 323 25.19 -0.24 -24.94
N VAL A 324 25.77 0.53 -24.01
CA VAL A 324 26.18 0.04 -22.68
C VAL A 324 25.55 0.98 -21.65
N SER A 325 24.93 0.40 -20.62
CA SER A 325 24.32 1.17 -19.55
C SER A 325 24.76 0.62 -18.19
N ALA A 326 24.95 1.53 -17.23
CA ALA A 326 25.26 1.21 -15.85
C ALA A 326 24.45 2.11 -14.93
N ASN A 327 24.07 1.57 -13.78
CA ASN A 327 23.43 2.33 -12.71
C ASN A 327 24.09 2.01 -11.36
N LEU A 328 24.05 2.97 -10.46
CA LEU A 328 24.53 2.86 -9.09
C LEU A 328 23.53 3.55 -8.16
N THR A 329 23.09 2.85 -7.14
CA THR A 329 22.24 3.41 -6.09
C THR A 329 22.92 3.19 -4.74
N THR A 330 23.02 4.25 -3.96
CA THR A 330 23.44 4.21 -2.56
C THR A 330 22.23 4.46 -1.66
N ILE A 331 22.16 3.76 -0.53
CA ILE A 331 21.05 3.91 0.42
C ILE A 331 21.63 3.99 1.83
N LYS A 332 21.18 4.99 2.59
CA LYS A 332 21.44 5.11 4.02
C LYS A 332 20.12 5.27 4.76
N ASN A 333 19.79 4.29 5.59
CA ASN A 333 18.60 4.27 6.42
C ASN A 333 18.93 4.68 7.85
N LYS A 334 18.08 5.49 8.45
CA LYS A 334 18.22 5.91 9.85
C LYS A 334 16.86 5.97 10.53
N VAL A 335 16.70 5.28 11.64
CA VAL A 335 15.59 5.48 12.56
C VAL A 335 15.87 6.77 13.34
N LYS A 336 14.95 7.72 13.27
CA LYS A 336 15.06 9.03 13.92
C LYS A 336 14.42 9.04 15.30
N SER A 337 13.27 8.40 15.41
CA SER A 337 12.55 8.22 16.66
C SER A 337 11.72 6.95 16.63
N LEU A 338 11.47 6.37 17.78
CA LEU A 338 10.55 5.27 18.02
C LEU A 338 9.59 5.68 19.16
N VAL A 339 9.14 6.91 19.15
CA VAL A 339 8.25 7.44 20.20
C VAL A 339 6.82 7.06 19.85
N GLN A 340 6.18 6.45 20.79
CA GLN A 340 4.77 6.16 20.79
C GLN A 340 4.03 7.40 21.33
N ASP A 341 3.36 8.13 20.44
CA ASP A 341 2.48 9.23 20.86
C ASP A 341 1.16 8.63 21.37
N GLY A 342 0.91 8.78 22.68
CA GLY A 342 -0.45 8.70 23.22
C GLY A 342 -0.92 7.37 23.83
N TYR A 343 -0.03 6.61 24.49
CA TYR A 343 -0.42 5.57 25.46
C TYR A 343 0.16 5.85 26.82
#